data_6034dc27e296ae8b1fe435c705396f82
#
_entry.id   6034dc27e296ae8b1fe435c705396f82
#
_cell.length_a   1.000
_cell.length_b   1.000
_cell.length_c   1.000
_cell.angle_alpha   90.00
_cell.angle_beta   90.00
_cell.angle_gamma   90.00
#
_symmetry.space_group_name_H-M   'P 1'
#
loop_
_entity.id
_entity.type
_entity.pdbx_description
1 polymer ?
#
loop_
_entity_poly.entity_id
_entity_poly.type
_entity_poly.pdbx_seq_one_letter_code
_entity_poly.pdbx_strand_id
1 'polypeptide(L)'
;LSTLSIKGDSSASTQTLQIAAYDGTAWGDWTNFTLTTVNNNLPVVSISDQSLKLNITKNISSEVSVSDADSDTISKYRVKDTTGGNSFVVSGSAVTASGSNGYEFASSALSTLSIKADSSTSTQTLQIAAYDGKGWGEWTSFKLITNGLPVVSISNPSIKVGTTKNISSLVSVSDVNKDTITKYRVKDTTGIHSFYISGSEVNASGSNGYEFNTNVLSTLSIKGDSSASTQTLQ
;
A
#
# COMPACT_ATOMS: atom_id res chain seq x y z
N LEU A 1 6.30 -52.61 -6.69
CA LEU A 1 6.87 -51.37 -7.27
C LEU A 1 6.48 -50.12 -6.51
N SER A 2 5.59 -50.18 -5.50
CA SER A 2 5.15 -48.99 -4.71
C SER A 2 6.30 -48.31 -3.90
N THR A 3 7.46 -48.98 -3.75
CA THR A 3 8.64 -48.47 -3.02
C THR A 3 9.80 -48.06 -3.92
N LEU A 4 9.67 -48.24 -5.25
CA LEU A 4 10.71 -47.80 -6.19
C LEU A 4 10.67 -46.28 -6.34
N SER A 5 11.78 -45.61 -6.01
CA SER A 5 11.96 -44.18 -6.15
C SER A 5 13.32 -43.87 -6.81
N ILE A 6 13.43 -42.75 -7.46
CA ILE A 6 14.67 -42.21 -8.00
C ILE A 6 14.94 -40.85 -7.39
N LYS A 7 16.21 -40.50 -7.25
CA LYS A 7 16.66 -39.19 -6.75
C LYS A 7 17.40 -38.47 -7.85
N GLY A 8 17.06 -37.21 -8.08
CA GLY A 8 17.84 -36.36 -8.98
C GLY A 8 19.21 -35.99 -8.40
N ASP A 9 20.10 -35.51 -9.27
CA ASP A 9 21.42 -35.01 -8.90
C ASP A 9 21.32 -33.71 -8.07
N SER A 10 22.46 -33.33 -7.51
CA SER A 10 22.60 -32.05 -6.78
C SER A 10 22.67 -30.82 -7.70
N SER A 11 22.77 -31.03 -9.02
CA SER A 11 22.80 -30.01 -10.07
C SER A 11 21.99 -30.46 -11.28
N ALA A 12 21.62 -29.53 -12.15
CA ALA A 12 20.93 -29.85 -13.40
C ALA A 12 21.74 -30.84 -14.24
N SER A 13 21.12 -31.94 -14.63
CA SER A 13 21.77 -33.03 -15.36
C SER A 13 20.73 -33.84 -16.14
N THR A 14 21.24 -34.65 -17.08
CA THR A 14 20.46 -35.66 -17.78
C THR A 14 21.17 -36.98 -17.69
N GLN A 15 20.48 -37.98 -17.15
CA GLN A 15 20.98 -39.34 -16.97
C GLN A 15 20.17 -40.33 -17.79
N THR A 16 20.80 -41.31 -18.37
CA THR A 16 20.09 -42.46 -18.97
C THR A 16 20.14 -43.63 -17.98
N LEU A 17 18.97 -44.05 -17.55
CA LEU A 17 18.75 -45.17 -16.63
C LEU A 17 18.10 -46.32 -17.38
N GLN A 18 18.22 -47.54 -16.84
CA GLN A 18 17.63 -48.74 -17.42
C GLN A 18 16.82 -49.52 -16.40
N ILE A 19 15.80 -50.20 -16.85
CA ILE A 19 14.99 -51.12 -16.04
C ILE A 19 14.75 -52.39 -16.85
N ALA A 20 14.76 -53.52 -16.16
CA ALA A 20 14.38 -54.83 -16.70
C ALA A 20 13.46 -55.55 -15.69
N ALA A 21 12.66 -56.49 -16.16
CA ALA A 21 11.81 -57.33 -15.31
C ALA A 21 12.20 -58.80 -15.40
N TYR A 22 12.04 -59.53 -14.28
CA TYR A 22 12.25 -60.97 -14.19
C TYR A 22 10.92 -61.68 -14.06
N ASP A 23 10.62 -62.66 -14.90
CA ASP A 23 9.32 -63.39 -14.93
C ASP A 23 9.28 -64.63 -14.05
N GLY A 24 10.31 -64.90 -13.29
CA GLY A 24 10.49 -66.09 -12.49
C GLY A 24 11.34 -67.15 -13.15
N THR A 25 11.69 -66.99 -14.44
CA THR A 25 12.51 -67.91 -15.24
C THR A 25 13.71 -67.19 -15.86
N ALA A 26 13.50 -65.99 -16.42
CA ALA A 26 14.52 -65.23 -17.10
C ALA A 26 14.31 -63.71 -16.93
N TRP A 27 15.38 -62.92 -17.14
CA TRP A 27 15.32 -61.47 -17.25
C TRP A 27 14.91 -61.08 -18.67
N GLY A 28 14.00 -60.11 -18.78
CA GLY A 28 13.71 -59.40 -20.03
C GLY A 28 14.84 -58.42 -20.41
N ASP A 29 14.69 -57.85 -21.60
CA ASP A 29 15.65 -56.86 -22.10
C ASP A 29 15.63 -55.56 -21.26
N TRP A 30 16.79 -54.89 -21.19
CA TRP A 30 16.92 -53.60 -20.58
C TRP A 30 16.16 -52.50 -21.39
N THR A 31 15.25 -51.78 -20.73
CA THR A 31 14.59 -50.64 -21.32
C THR A 31 15.19 -49.35 -20.79
N ASN A 32 15.61 -48.48 -21.70
CA ASN A 32 16.18 -47.18 -21.34
C ASN A 32 15.07 -46.18 -21.00
N PHE A 33 15.33 -45.33 -20.02
CA PHE A 33 14.56 -44.12 -19.76
C PHE A 33 15.51 -43.00 -19.29
N THR A 34 15.08 -41.74 -19.46
CA THR A 34 15.88 -40.57 -19.14
C THR A 34 15.36 -39.91 -17.85
N LEU A 35 16.28 -39.65 -16.91
CA LEU A 35 16.04 -38.77 -15.77
C LEU A 35 16.69 -37.42 -16.05
N THR A 36 15.86 -36.37 -16.07
CA THR A 36 16.33 -34.98 -16.17
C THR A 36 16.17 -34.29 -14.83
N THR A 37 17.25 -33.82 -14.26
CA THR A 37 17.28 -32.97 -13.08
C THR A 37 17.40 -31.53 -13.54
N VAL A 38 16.49 -30.65 -13.10
CA VAL A 38 16.48 -29.23 -13.41
C VAL A 38 16.78 -28.40 -12.17
N ASN A 39 17.35 -27.22 -12.34
CA ASN A 39 17.51 -26.27 -11.23
C ASN A 39 16.14 -25.74 -10.81
N ASN A 40 16.00 -25.47 -9.53
CA ASN A 40 14.84 -24.76 -9.00
C ASN A 40 14.94 -23.27 -9.33
N ASN A 41 13.89 -22.69 -9.90
CA ASN A 41 13.72 -21.25 -10.01
C ASN A 41 13.03 -20.76 -8.73
N LEU A 42 13.54 -19.68 -8.14
CA LEU A 42 13.01 -19.13 -6.91
C LEU A 42 11.80 -18.22 -7.20
N PRO A 43 10.81 -18.15 -6.28
CA PRO A 43 9.63 -17.32 -6.48
C PRO A 43 9.97 -15.84 -6.52
N VAL A 44 9.24 -15.09 -7.34
CA VAL A 44 9.34 -13.64 -7.48
C VAL A 44 8.06 -13.00 -6.96
N VAL A 45 8.21 -12.09 -5.99
CA VAL A 45 7.09 -11.29 -5.45
C VAL A 45 7.10 -9.92 -6.11
N SER A 46 5.91 -9.35 -6.36
CA SER A 46 5.77 -7.95 -6.72
C SER A 46 4.69 -7.28 -5.88
N ILE A 47 4.93 -6.02 -5.53
CA ILE A 47 4.04 -5.15 -4.76
C ILE A 47 4.42 -3.70 -5.04
N SER A 48 3.43 -2.79 -5.08
CA SER A 48 3.64 -1.36 -5.26
C SER A 48 3.81 -0.63 -3.93
N ASP A 49 4.40 0.57 -3.97
CA ASP A 49 4.47 1.48 -2.83
C ASP A 49 3.07 1.79 -2.29
N GLN A 50 2.96 1.95 -0.98
CA GLN A 50 1.71 2.21 -0.27
C GLN A 50 1.74 3.58 0.38
N SER A 51 0.63 4.32 0.31
CA SER A 51 0.44 5.58 1.02
C SER A 51 -0.78 5.49 1.93
N LEU A 52 -0.60 5.75 3.21
CA LEU A 52 -1.64 5.66 4.23
C LEU A 52 -1.66 6.93 5.08
N LYS A 53 -2.85 7.30 5.58
CA LYS A 53 -2.98 8.33 6.63
C LYS A 53 -2.37 7.83 7.93
N LEU A 54 -2.02 8.77 8.82
CA LEU A 54 -1.51 8.48 10.16
C LEU A 54 -2.37 7.43 10.90
N ASN A 55 -1.73 6.49 11.56
CA ASN A 55 -2.36 5.45 12.40
C ASN A 55 -3.32 4.48 11.69
N ILE A 56 -3.42 4.52 10.36
CA ILE A 56 -4.29 3.61 9.62
C ILE A 56 -3.60 2.25 9.42
N THR A 57 -4.38 1.19 9.56
CA THR A 57 -3.99 -0.18 9.17
C THR A 57 -4.72 -0.54 7.88
N LYS A 58 -3.99 -1.04 6.88
CA LYS A 58 -4.53 -1.49 5.59
C LYS A 58 -4.12 -2.93 5.33
N ASN A 59 -5.07 -3.78 4.97
CA ASN A 59 -4.76 -5.09 4.41
C ASN A 59 -4.15 -4.90 3.01
N ILE A 60 -3.02 -5.56 2.76
CA ILE A 60 -2.26 -5.46 1.49
C ILE A 60 -2.18 -6.80 0.75
N SER A 61 -2.88 -7.82 1.17
CA SER A 61 -2.81 -9.15 0.55
C SER A 61 -3.16 -9.14 -0.93
N SER A 62 -4.12 -8.32 -1.35
CA SER A 62 -4.51 -8.15 -2.75
C SER A 62 -3.51 -7.38 -3.61
N GLU A 63 -2.58 -6.66 -2.96
CA GLU A 63 -1.51 -5.90 -3.62
C GLU A 63 -0.26 -6.77 -3.88
N VAL A 64 -0.17 -7.93 -3.20
CA VAL A 64 0.94 -8.87 -3.33
C VAL A 64 0.63 -9.82 -4.47
N SER A 65 1.47 -9.85 -5.49
CA SER A 65 1.47 -10.91 -6.49
C SER A 65 2.75 -11.71 -6.40
N VAL A 66 2.67 -13.01 -6.71
CA VAL A 66 3.80 -13.92 -6.71
C VAL A 66 3.76 -14.80 -7.96
N SER A 67 4.91 -15.05 -8.53
CA SER A 67 5.10 -15.99 -9.63
C SER A 67 6.30 -16.91 -9.35
N ASP A 68 6.18 -18.14 -9.81
CA ASP A 68 7.24 -19.12 -9.79
C ASP A 68 7.35 -19.75 -11.18
N ALA A 69 8.56 -19.79 -11.75
CA ALA A 69 8.77 -20.25 -13.12
C ALA A 69 8.59 -21.77 -13.27
N ASP A 70 8.80 -22.53 -12.17
CA ASP A 70 8.59 -23.97 -12.12
C ASP A 70 7.15 -24.33 -11.72
N SER A 71 6.34 -23.30 -11.39
CA SER A 71 4.98 -23.45 -10.85
C SER A 71 4.96 -24.21 -9.52
N ASP A 72 6.01 -24.08 -8.72
CA ASP A 72 6.07 -24.66 -7.39
C ASP A 72 5.09 -23.95 -6.44
N THR A 73 4.56 -24.70 -5.49
CA THR A 73 3.58 -24.18 -4.53
C THR A 73 4.25 -23.29 -3.49
N ILE A 74 3.80 -22.05 -3.40
CA ILE A 74 4.26 -21.14 -2.35
C ILE A 74 3.69 -21.59 -1.00
N SER A 75 4.58 -21.96 -0.10
CA SER A 75 4.24 -22.50 1.23
C SER A 75 4.38 -21.49 2.35
N LYS A 76 5.25 -20.46 2.19
CA LYS A 76 5.48 -19.42 3.19
C LYS A 76 5.77 -18.07 2.54
N TYR A 77 5.57 -17.01 3.34
CA TYR A 77 6.07 -15.67 3.09
C TYR A 77 6.90 -15.19 4.28
N ARG A 78 7.74 -14.21 4.03
CA ARG A 78 8.43 -13.46 5.08
C ARG A 78 8.38 -11.98 4.75
N VAL A 79 8.28 -11.15 5.78
CA VAL A 79 8.26 -9.69 5.68
C VAL A 79 9.35 -9.08 6.54
N LYS A 80 9.88 -7.94 6.12
CA LYS A 80 10.94 -7.25 6.84
C LYS A 80 10.72 -5.74 6.81
N ASP A 81 10.88 -5.11 7.97
CA ASP A 81 10.93 -3.66 8.12
C ASP A 81 12.40 -3.25 8.29
N THR A 82 12.98 -2.62 7.27
CA THR A 82 14.39 -2.22 7.26
C THR A 82 14.61 -0.90 8.00
N THR A 83 13.55 -0.18 8.35
CA THR A 83 13.57 1.10 9.08
C THR A 83 13.37 0.94 10.58
N GLY A 84 13.05 -0.28 11.05
CA GLY A 84 12.97 -0.63 12.47
C GLY A 84 11.62 -0.35 13.13
N GLY A 85 10.59 0.02 12.37
CA GLY A 85 9.20 0.10 12.84
C GLY A 85 8.56 -1.29 12.99
N ASN A 86 7.45 -1.39 13.69
CA ASN A 86 6.60 -2.58 13.71
C ASN A 86 5.41 -2.40 12.76
N SER A 87 5.69 -2.17 11.48
CA SER A 87 4.69 -1.77 10.51
C SER A 87 3.85 -2.92 9.96
N PHE A 88 4.26 -4.17 10.20
CA PHE A 88 3.49 -5.34 9.73
C PHE A 88 2.54 -5.87 10.78
N VAL A 89 1.37 -6.31 10.30
CA VAL A 89 0.33 -6.99 11.08
C VAL A 89 -0.03 -8.28 10.35
N VAL A 90 0.05 -9.42 11.00
CA VAL A 90 -0.32 -10.74 10.47
C VAL A 90 -1.31 -11.40 11.43
N SER A 91 -2.42 -11.92 10.92
CA SER A 91 -3.48 -12.53 11.72
C SER A 91 -3.98 -11.62 12.85
N GLY A 92 -4.07 -10.29 12.56
CA GLY A 92 -4.56 -9.28 13.50
C GLY A 92 -3.56 -8.83 14.57
N SER A 93 -2.35 -9.40 14.60
CA SER A 93 -1.30 -9.05 15.57
C SER A 93 -0.12 -8.35 14.92
N ALA A 94 0.40 -7.30 15.56
CA ALA A 94 1.65 -6.69 15.14
C ALA A 94 2.81 -7.69 15.28
N VAL A 95 3.69 -7.73 14.27
CA VAL A 95 4.81 -8.67 14.24
C VAL A 95 6.15 -7.93 14.22
N THR A 96 7.15 -8.49 14.90
CA THR A 96 8.51 -7.95 14.89
C THR A 96 9.23 -8.43 13.62
N ALA A 97 9.40 -7.53 12.67
CA ALA A 97 9.98 -7.80 11.35
C ALA A 97 11.34 -7.13 11.12
N SER A 98 12.01 -6.62 12.17
CA SER A 98 13.27 -5.86 12.08
C SER A 98 14.54 -6.72 12.02
N GLY A 99 14.45 -8.02 12.25
CA GLY A 99 15.60 -8.95 12.19
C GLY A 99 16.11 -9.18 10.76
N SER A 100 17.32 -9.75 10.63
CA SER A 100 17.93 -10.05 9.32
C SER A 100 17.05 -10.93 8.44
N ASN A 101 16.36 -11.91 9.03
CA ASN A 101 15.48 -12.84 8.33
C ASN A 101 14.02 -12.37 8.24
N GLY A 102 13.67 -11.23 8.89
CA GLY A 102 12.31 -10.73 8.97
C GLY A 102 11.39 -11.64 9.81
N TYR A 103 10.07 -11.54 9.56
CA TYR A 103 9.04 -12.37 10.17
C TYR A 103 8.45 -13.32 9.14
N GLU A 104 8.48 -14.64 9.42
CA GLU A 104 7.93 -15.69 8.57
C GLU A 104 6.49 -16.05 8.97
N PHE A 105 5.66 -16.36 7.97
CA PHE A 105 4.31 -16.87 8.17
C PHE A 105 3.90 -17.80 7.01
N ALA A 106 2.95 -18.69 7.28
CA ALA A 106 2.42 -19.64 6.28
C ALA A 106 1.67 -18.90 5.17
N SER A 107 1.69 -19.43 3.95
CA SER A 107 0.98 -18.85 2.80
C SER A 107 -0.53 -18.71 3.04
N SER A 108 -1.13 -19.58 3.84
CA SER A 108 -2.55 -19.49 4.27
C SER A 108 -2.87 -18.22 5.05
N ALA A 109 -1.90 -17.59 5.70
CA ALA A 109 -2.07 -16.35 6.43
C ALA A 109 -1.87 -15.09 5.58
N LEU A 110 -1.49 -15.21 4.29
CA LEU A 110 -1.29 -14.06 3.40
C LEU A 110 -2.53 -13.16 3.34
N SER A 111 -3.73 -13.75 3.33
CA SER A 111 -5.00 -13.00 3.31
C SER A 111 -5.18 -12.04 4.49
N THR A 112 -4.42 -12.24 5.57
CA THR A 112 -4.45 -11.39 6.78
C THR A 112 -3.33 -10.36 6.82
N LEU A 113 -2.39 -10.39 5.85
CA LEU A 113 -1.25 -9.48 5.83
C LEU A 113 -1.71 -8.03 5.70
N SER A 114 -1.32 -7.24 6.66
CA SER A 114 -1.63 -5.81 6.72
C SER A 114 -0.39 -5.01 7.08
N ILE A 115 -0.41 -3.72 6.74
CA ILE A 115 0.58 -2.73 7.18
C ILE A 115 -0.09 -1.64 7.97
N LYS A 116 0.60 -1.11 8.96
CA LYS A 116 0.14 -0.01 9.82
C LYS A 116 1.05 1.21 9.63
N ALA A 117 0.43 2.33 9.32
CA ALA A 117 1.12 3.62 9.24
C ALA A 117 1.48 4.16 10.63
N ASP A 118 2.56 4.94 10.71
CA ASP A 118 3.02 5.58 11.94
C ASP A 118 2.03 6.60 12.49
N SER A 119 2.27 7.05 13.72
CA SER A 119 1.56 8.16 14.35
C SER A 119 2.08 9.53 13.91
N SER A 120 3.19 9.58 13.19
CA SER A 120 3.79 10.77 12.57
C SER A 120 4.13 10.48 11.12
N THR A 121 4.32 11.53 10.33
CA THR A 121 4.70 11.37 8.93
C THR A 121 6.07 10.71 8.80
N SER A 122 6.14 9.72 7.93
CA SER A 122 7.35 8.92 7.71
C SER A 122 7.37 8.29 6.32
N THR A 123 8.52 7.84 5.91
CA THR A 123 8.67 6.92 4.79
C THR A 123 9.49 5.74 5.25
N GLN A 124 8.89 4.58 5.29
CA GLN A 124 9.51 3.33 5.68
C GLN A 124 9.81 2.48 4.44
N THR A 125 10.89 1.70 4.50
CA THR A 125 11.21 0.71 3.49
C THR A 125 10.91 -0.68 4.03
N LEU A 126 9.91 -1.30 3.44
CA LEU A 126 9.42 -2.62 3.78
C LEU A 126 9.81 -3.61 2.70
N GLN A 127 9.95 -4.87 3.07
CA GLN A 127 10.34 -5.94 2.15
C GLN A 127 9.44 -7.16 2.35
N ILE A 128 9.25 -7.92 1.28
CA ILE A 128 8.54 -9.20 1.28
C ILE A 128 9.26 -10.20 0.38
N ALA A 129 9.24 -11.48 0.77
CA ALA A 129 9.74 -12.57 -0.05
C ALA A 129 8.84 -13.81 0.14
N ALA A 130 8.86 -14.72 -0.82
CA ALA A 130 8.10 -15.97 -0.82
C ALA A 130 9.02 -17.18 -0.80
N TYR A 131 8.51 -18.32 -0.33
CA TYR A 131 9.21 -19.62 -0.25
C TYR A 131 8.39 -20.71 -0.94
N ASP A 132 8.99 -21.40 -1.90
CA ASP A 132 8.38 -22.42 -2.75
C ASP A 132 8.49 -23.86 -2.19
N GLY A 133 9.00 -24.02 -0.97
CA GLY A 133 9.28 -25.33 -0.38
C GLY A 133 10.71 -25.81 -0.62
N LYS A 134 11.47 -25.16 -1.50
CA LYS A 134 12.86 -25.48 -1.86
C LYS A 134 13.82 -24.34 -1.57
N GLY A 135 13.37 -23.08 -1.81
CA GLY A 135 14.19 -21.89 -1.59
C GLY A 135 13.37 -20.61 -1.37
N TRP A 136 14.02 -19.61 -0.78
CA TRP A 136 13.47 -18.27 -0.65
C TRP A 136 13.79 -17.45 -1.89
N GLY A 137 12.77 -16.79 -2.45
CA GLY A 137 12.96 -15.73 -3.43
C GLY A 137 13.68 -14.53 -2.84
N GLU A 138 14.15 -13.65 -3.74
CA GLU A 138 14.79 -12.40 -3.36
C GLU A 138 13.80 -11.47 -2.64
N TRP A 139 14.35 -10.58 -1.80
CA TRP A 139 13.56 -9.56 -1.14
C TRP A 139 13.05 -8.50 -2.13
N THR A 140 11.74 -8.37 -2.24
CA THR A 140 11.11 -7.26 -2.96
C THR A 140 10.86 -6.11 -2.00
N SER A 141 11.40 -4.93 -2.31
CA SER A 141 11.25 -3.72 -1.50
C SER A 141 10.09 -2.86 -2.01
N PHE A 142 9.36 -2.26 -1.08
CA PHE A 142 8.34 -1.25 -1.33
C PHE A 142 8.32 -0.22 -0.20
N LYS A 143 7.76 0.96 -0.47
CA LYS A 143 7.66 2.02 0.53
C LYS A 143 6.29 2.03 1.19
N LEU A 144 6.27 2.30 2.49
CA LEU A 144 5.10 2.75 3.22
C LEU A 144 5.28 4.23 3.54
N ILE A 145 4.48 5.08 2.89
CA ILE A 145 4.46 6.52 3.10
C ILE A 145 3.31 6.83 4.05
N THR A 146 3.64 7.33 5.25
CA THR A 146 2.65 7.83 6.19
C THR A 146 2.39 9.29 5.91
N ASN A 147 1.18 9.58 5.39
CA ASN A 147 0.79 10.90 4.92
C ASN A 147 0.06 11.69 6.01
N GLY A 148 0.50 12.94 6.25
CA GLY A 148 -0.22 13.94 7.05
C GLY A 148 -1.37 14.55 6.26
N LEU A 149 -2.27 15.25 6.96
CA LEU A 149 -3.32 16.03 6.31
C LEU A 149 -2.85 17.49 6.18
N PRO A 150 -3.24 18.19 5.10
CA PRO A 150 -2.96 19.62 4.98
C PRO A 150 -3.69 20.41 6.09
N VAL A 151 -3.00 21.41 6.60
CA VAL A 151 -3.52 22.33 7.62
C VAL A 151 -3.72 23.69 6.97
N VAL A 152 -4.96 24.18 7.03
CA VAL A 152 -5.33 25.54 6.60
C VAL A 152 -5.33 26.45 7.82
N SER A 153 -4.79 27.65 7.68
CA SER A 153 -4.97 28.75 8.63
C SER A 153 -5.45 30.00 7.92
N ILE A 154 -6.33 30.74 8.58
CA ILE A 154 -6.90 31.98 8.08
C ILE A 154 -7.10 32.97 9.23
N SER A 155 -6.81 34.24 8.99
CA SER A 155 -7.09 35.31 9.94
C SER A 155 -8.54 35.74 9.82
N ASN A 156 -9.18 36.04 10.95
CA ASN A 156 -10.58 36.53 10.97
C ASN A 156 -10.68 37.90 10.27
N PRO A 157 -11.34 38.01 9.11
CA PRO A 157 -11.52 39.29 8.44
C PRO A 157 -12.67 40.09 9.02
N SER A 158 -12.52 41.39 9.04
CA SER A 158 -13.65 42.32 9.20
C SER A 158 -14.07 42.90 7.85
N ILE A 159 -15.36 43.00 7.62
CA ILE A 159 -15.96 43.47 6.38
C ILE A 159 -17.09 44.43 6.64
N LYS A 160 -17.28 45.43 5.81
CA LYS A 160 -18.42 46.35 5.92
C LYS A 160 -19.73 45.67 5.48
N VAL A 161 -20.85 46.04 6.12
CA VAL A 161 -22.16 45.58 5.76
C VAL A 161 -22.41 45.71 4.26
N GLY A 162 -22.93 44.62 3.65
CA GLY A 162 -23.27 44.55 2.24
C GLY A 162 -22.13 44.61 1.24
N THR A 163 -20.85 44.70 1.69
CA THR A 163 -19.70 44.71 0.79
C THR A 163 -19.09 43.33 0.60
N THR A 164 -18.33 43.14 -0.50
CA THR A 164 -17.58 41.91 -0.77
C THR A 164 -16.08 42.17 -0.57
N LYS A 165 -15.38 41.22 0.05
CA LYS A 165 -13.93 41.27 0.28
C LYS A 165 -13.26 39.99 -0.19
N ASN A 166 -12.23 40.12 -1.01
CA ASN A 166 -11.38 38.98 -1.34
C ASN A 166 -10.56 38.59 -0.10
N ILE A 167 -10.55 37.30 0.22
CA ILE A 167 -9.87 36.76 1.40
C ILE A 167 -8.77 35.77 1.05
N SER A 168 -8.47 35.55 -0.23
CA SER A 168 -7.47 34.57 -0.67
C SER A 168 -6.09 34.82 -0.07
N SER A 169 -5.69 36.10 0.10
CA SER A 169 -4.43 36.48 0.72
C SER A 169 -4.35 36.21 2.23
N LEU A 170 -5.49 35.95 2.88
CA LEU A 170 -5.56 35.60 4.31
C LEU A 170 -5.44 34.10 4.53
N VAL A 171 -5.60 33.30 3.47
CA VAL A 171 -5.53 31.84 3.53
C VAL A 171 -4.07 31.41 3.41
N SER A 172 -3.59 30.67 4.38
CA SER A 172 -2.32 29.92 4.26
C SER A 172 -2.58 28.45 4.45
N VAL A 173 -1.82 27.62 3.78
CA VAL A 173 -1.89 26.17 3.87
C VAL A 173 -0.50 25.60 4.05
N SER A 174 -0.38 24.61 4.89
CA SER A 174 0.83 23.82 5.06
C SER A 174 0.49 22.35 4.99
N ASP A 175 1.34 21.59 4.36
CA ASP A 175 1.31 20.13 4.36
C ASP A 175 2.68 19.63 4.80
N VAL A 176 2.72 18.73 5.78
CA VAL A 176 3.97 18.27 6.39
C VAL A 176 4.76 17.38 5.43
N ASN A 177 4.08 16.67 4.51
CA ASN A 177 4.69 15.88 3.45
C ASN A 177 5.04 16.72 2.21
N LYS A 178 4.63 18.01 2.20
CA LYS A 178 4.75 18.95 1.06
C LYS A 178 3.97 18.47 -0.17
N ASP A 179 2.85 17.79 0.06
CA ASP A 179 1.97 17.38 -1.02
C ASP A 179 1.34 18.60 -1.70
N THR A 180 1.10 18.49 -3.00
CA THR A 180 0.46 19.56 -3.77
C THR A 180 -1.00 19.67 -3.42
N ILE A 181 -1.42 20.83 -2.93
CA ILE A 181 -2.83 21.10 -2.66
C ILE A 181 -3.57 21.32 -3.98
N THR A 182 -4.52 20.47 -4.29
CA THR A 182 -5.26 20.50 -5.57
C THR A 182 -6.65 21.14 -5.42
N LYS A 183 -7.23 21.07 -4.21
CA LYS A 183 -8.59 21.54 -3.94
C LYS A 183 -8.70 22.18 -2.57
N TYR A 184 -9.67 23.07 -2.46
CA TYR A 184 -10.17 23.66 -1.21
C TYR A 184 -11.66 23.41 -1.07
N ARG A 185 -12.16 23.52 0.14
CA ARG A 185 -13.58 23.60 0.42
C ARG A 185 -13.85 24.67 1.47
N VAL A 186 -14.97 25.34 1.34
CA VAL A 186 -15.45 26.33 2.30
C VAL A 186 -16.80 25.89 2.84
N LYS A 187 -17.09 26.27 4.07
CA LYS A 187 -18.36 25.94 4.71
C LYS A 187 -18.88 27.13 5.49
N ASP A 188 -20.16 27.46 5.27
CA ASP A 188 -20.92 28.38 6.09
C ASP A 188 -21.74 27.58 7.10
N THR A 189 -21.38 27.67 8.37
CA THR A 189 -22.06 26.95 9.46
C THR A 189 -23.28 27.71 9.99
N THR A 190 -23.45 28.97 9.58
CA THR A 190 -24.57 29.81 9.94
C THR A 190 -25.72 29.79 8.93
N GLY A 191 -25.45 29.26 7.71
CA GLY A 191 -26.47 29.05 6.67
C GLY A 191 -26.80 30.28 5.83
N ILE A 192 -25.98 31.32 5.87
CA ILE A 192 -26.20 32.59 5.17
C ILE A 192 -25.17 32.70 4.03
N HIS A 193 -25.31 32.02 2.95
CA HIS A 193 -24.54 32.09 1.70
C HIS A 193 -23.53 33.26 1.58
N SER A 194 -22.41 33.17 2.31
CA SER A 194 -21.43 34.27 2.41
C SER A 194 -20.23 34.15 1.47
N PHE A 195 -20.05 33.00 0.84
CA PHE A 195 -18.89 32.75 -0.03
C PHE A 195 -19.18 33.06 -1.49
N TYR A 196 -18.16 33.61 -2.15
CA TYR A 196 -18.14 33.90 -3.59
C TYR A 196 -16.85 33.34 -4.19
N ILE A 197 -16.97 32.65 -5.33
CA ILE A 197 -15.86 32.12 -6.10
C ILE A 197 -16.06 32.55 -7.55
N SER A 198 -15.01 33.13 -8.15
CA SER A 198 -15.07 33.72 -9.50
C SER A 198 -16.23 34.70 -9.68
N GLY A 199 -16.54 35.46 -8.63
CA GLY A 199 -17.60 36.46 -8.63
C GLY A 199 -19.03 35.93 -8.44
N SER A 200 -19.21 34.61 -8.35
CA SER A 200 -20.52 33.97 -8.15
C SER A 200 -20.67 33.47 -6.72
N GLU A 201 -21.83 33.69 -6.15
CA GLU A 201 -22.19 33.12 -4.85
C GLU A 201 -22.23 31.59 -4.92
N VAL A 202 -21.70 30.93 -3.88
CA VAL A 202 -21.67 29.48 -3.79
C VAL A 202 -22.44 29.00 -2.56
N ASN A 203 -23.20 27.91 -2.70
CA ASN A 203 -23.90 27.31 -1.59
C ASN A 203 -22.89 26.43 -0.77
N ALA A 204 -22.47 26.99 0.37
CA ALA A 204 -21.52 26.33 1.29
C ALA A 204 -22.19 25.81 2.57
N SER A 205 -23.52 25.78 2.67
CA SER A 205 -24.26 25.40 3.88
C SER A 205 -24.44 23.91 4.09
N GLY A 206 -24.14 23.06 3.08
CA GLY A 206 -24.25 21.63 3.17
C GLY A 206 -23.22 21.00 4.13
N SER A 207 -23.43 19.73 4.54
CA SER A 207 -22.53 19.00 5.45
C SER A 207 -21.08 18.97 4.97
N ASN A 208 -20.86 18.91 3.65
CA ASN A 208 -19.54 18.87 3.02
C ASN A 208 -19.01 20.25 2.59
N GLY A 209 -19.82 21.32 2.72
CA GLY A 209 -19.48 22.65 2.21
C GLY A 209 -19.45 22.69 0.67
N TYR A 210 -18.76 23.71 0.12
CA TYR A 210 -18.55 23.88 -1.32
C TYR A 210 -17.08 23.64 -1.68
N GLU A 211 -16.84 22.75 -2.67
CA GLU A 211 -15.48 22.35 -3.11
C GLU A 211 -15.09 23.10 -4.39
N PHE A 212 -13.84 23.55 -4.48
CA PHE A 212 -13.28 24.21 -5.66
C PHE A 212 -11.78 23.91 -5.84
N ASN A 213 -11.29 24.05 -7.06
CA ASN A 213 -9.89 23.78 -7.39
C ASN A 213 -8.98 24.94 -6.95
N THR A 214 -7.72 24.60 -6.67
CA THR A 214 -6.69 25.59 -6.24
C THR A 214 -6.51 26.75 -7.22
N ASN A 215 -6.69 26.53 -8.52
CA ASN A 215 -6.51 27.57 -9.55
C ASN A 215 -7.49 28.74 -9.43
N VAL A 216 -8.61 28.58 -8.72
CA VAL A 216 -9.58 29.66 -8.47
C VAL A 216 -9.52 30.23 -7.04
N LEU A 217 -8.58 29.76 -6.20
CA LEU A 217 -8.42 30.26 -4.83
C LEU A 217 -8.26 31.79 -4.78
N SER A 218 -7.54 32.37 -5.75
CA SER A 218 -7.31 33.82 -5.86
C SER A 218 -8.61 34.62 -5.97
N THR A 219 -9.73 33.99 -6.33
CA THR A 219 -11.05 34.63 -6.47
C THR A 219 -11.93 34.48 -5.24
N LEU A 220 -11.47 33.72 -4.22
CA LEU A 220 -12.24 33.46 -3.00
C LEU A 220 -12.55 34.77 -2.27
N SER A 221 -13.81 35.04 -2.11
CA SER A 221 -14.33 36.25 -1.46
C SER A 221 -15.47 35.93 -0.50
N ILE A 222 -15.67 36.82 0.45
CA ILE A 222 -16.81 36.78 1.36
C ILE A 222 -17.62 38.07 1.23
N LYS A 223 -18.93 37.99 1.48
CA LYS A 223 -19.83 39.14 1.53
C LYS A 223 -20.36 39.33 2.95
N GLY A 224 -20.31 40.55 3.44
CA GLY A 224 -20.90 40.90 4.73
C GLY A 224 -22.42 40.94 4.62
N ASP A 225 -23.10 40.61 5.73
CA ASP A 225 -24.55 40.64 5.85
C ASP A 225 -25.14 42.00 5.56
N SER A 226 -26.47 42.07 5.48
CA SER A 226 -27.21 43.30 5.37
C SER A 226 -27.29 44.09 6.70
N SER A 227 -26.91 43.47 7.82
CA SER A 227 -26.82 44.07 9.16
C SER A 227 -25.53 43.64 9.85
N ALA A 228 -25.07 44.38 10.84
CA ALA A 228 -23.88 44.02 11.59
C ALA A 228 -24.13 42.70 12.36
N SER A 229 -23.25 41.71 12.10
CA SER A 229 -23.29 40.36 12.68
C SER A 229 -21.89 39.76 12.77
N THR A 230 -21.77 38.68 13.53
CA THR A 230 -20.60 37.83 13.54
C THR A 230 -20.98 36.46 12.97
N GLN A 231 -20.29 36.02 11.93
CA GLN A 231 -20.50 34.73 11.28
C GLN A 231 -19.33 33.80 11.53
N THR A 232 -19.61 32.51 11.64
CA THR A 232 -18.59 31.49 11.71
C THR A 232 -18.51 30.75 10.37
N LEU A 233 -17.38 30.92 9.69
CA LEU A 233 -17.09 30.29 8.40
C LEU A 233 -15.95 29.28 8.58
N GLN A 234 -15.95 28.21 7.79
CA GLN A 234 -14.96 27.14 7.80
C GLN A 234 -14.44 26.83 6.40
#